data_cf54a9df4293c4f8b2fc785c361ab461
#
_entry.id   cf54a9df4293c4f8b2fc785c361ab461
#
_cell.length_a   1.000
_cell.length_b   1.000
_cell.length_c   1.000
_cell.angle_alpha   90.00
_cell.angle_beta   90.00
_cell.angle_gamma   90.00
#
_symmetry.space_group_name_H-M   'P 1'
#
loop_
_entity.id
_entity.type
_entity.pdbx_description
1 polymer ?
#
loop_
_entity_poly.entity_id
_entity_poly.type
_entity_poly.pdbx_seq_one_letter_code
_entity_poly.pdbx_strand_id
1 'polypeptide(L)'
;VKPHAFHPEADAEYAEAAAYYAKQGGPGLGGRFYDEIERVIADIAAAPGLFRQYDPPARRNLSRDFPFAVVYLDEPDRVWILAVMPLRRHPDYWKHRVA
;
A
#
# COMPACT_ATOMS: atom_id res chain seq x y z
N VAL A 1 6.24 -4.10 -16.74
CA VAL A 1 5.84 -4.03 -15.33
C VAL A 1 7.08 -3.83 -14.47
N LYS A 2 7.05 -2.76 -13.67
CA LYS A 2 8.18 -2.41 -12.80
C LYS A 2 8.14 -3.29 -11.54
N PRO A 3 9.29 -3.81 -11.07
CA PRO A 3 9.31 -4.55 -9.82
C PRO A 3 9.00 -3.65 -8.63
N HIS A 4 8.53 -4.24 -7.54
CA HIS A 4 8.24 -3.49 -6.32
C HIS A 4 8.94 -4.12 -5.11
N ALA A 5 9.15 -3.29 -4.10
CA ALA A 5 9.66 -3.71 -2.80
C ALA A 5 8.99 -2.87 -1.71
N PHE A 6 9.00 -3.38 -0.49
CA PHE A 6 8.36 -2.74 0.65
C PHE A 6 9.38 -2.16 1.61
N HIS A 7 9.14 -0.94 2.05
CA HIS A 7 9.77 -0.47 3.29
C HIS A 7 9.38 -1.44 4.42
N PRO A 8 10.32 -1.80 5.31
CA PRO A 8 10.02 -2.78 6.39
C PRO A 8 8.79 -2.45 7.22
N GLU A 9 8.53 -1.17 7.50
CA GLU A 9 7.35 -0.78 8.27
C GLU A 9 6.07 -0.95 7.44
N ALA A 10 6.14 -0.76 6.12
CA ALA A 10 5.00 -1.00 5.23
C ALA A 10 4.66 -2.49 5.16
N ASP A 11 5.67 -3.33 5.10
CA ASP A 11 5.51 -4.79 5.10
C ASP A 11 4.82 -5.24 6.39
N ALA A 12 5.25 -4.71 7.53
CA ALA A 12 4.62 -5.01 8.82
C ALA A 12 3.17 -4.55 8.87
N GLU A 13 2.87 -3.35 8.36
CA GLU A 13 1.50 -2.83 8.29
C GLU A 13 0.59 -3.74 7.47
N TYR A 14 1.10 -4.23 6.35
CA TYR A 14 0.35 -5.11 5.47
C TYR A 14 0.00 -6.42 6.19
N ALA A 15 0.99 -7.03 6.83
CA ALA A 15 0.79 -8.26 7.58
C ALA A 15 -0.20 -8.08 8.74
N GLU A 16 -0.06 -7.00 9.48
CA GLU A 16 -0.96 -6.69 10.60
C GLU A 16 -2.39 -6.48 10.15
N ALA A 17 -2.59 -5.76 9.05
CA ALA A 17 -3.93 -5.50 8.53
C ALA A 17 -4.59 -6.79 8.04
N ALA A 18 -3.86 -7.65 7.34
CA ALA A 18 -4.37 -8.94 6.90
C ALA A 18 -4.78 -9.81 8.09
N ALA A 19 -3.94 -9.84 9.13
CA ALA A 19 -4.23 -10.59 10.35
C ALA A 19 -5.45 -10.05 11.07
N TYR A 20 -5.60 -8.71 11.13
CA TYR A 20 -6.77 -8.07 11.72
C TYR A 20 -8.06 -8.52 11.04
N TYR A 21 -8.10 -8.48 9.71
CA TYR A 21 -9.30 -8.89 8.98
C TYR A 21 -9.58 -10.38 9.10
N ALA A 22 -8.53 -11.22 9.13
CA ALA A 22 -8.70 -12.64 9.37
C ALA A 22 -9.31 -12.91 10.75
N LYS A 23 -8.91 -12.14 11.75
CA LYS A 23 -9.47 -12.25 13.10
C LYS A 23 -10.91 -11.78 13.18
N GLN A 24 -11.28 -10.72 12.45
CA GLN A 24 -12.62 -10.15 12.47
C GLN A 24 -13.63 -10.98 11.68
N GLY A 25 -13.27 -11.49 10.51
CA GLY A 25 -14.18 -12.15 9.58
C GLY A 25 -13.71 -13.50 9.07
N GLY A 26 -12.69 -14.09 9.70
CA GLY A 26 -12.13 -15.37 9.32
C GLY A 26 -11.09 -15.29 8.22
N PRO A 27 -10.46 -16.45 7.88
CA PRO A 27 -9.41 -16.48 6.86
C PRO A 27 -9.85 -15.95 5.49
N GLY A 28 -11.13 -16.13 5.15
CA GLY A 28 -11.66 -15.63 3.88
C GLY A 28 -11.60 -14.12 3.76
N LEU A 29 -11.93 -13.39 4.84
CA LEU A 29 -11.84 -11.92 4.83
C LEU A 29 -10.39 -11.45 4.79
N GLY A 30 -9.51 -12.09 5.54
CA GLY A 30 -8.08 -11.79 5.49
C GLY A 30 -7.50 -12.00 4.09
N GLY A 31 -7.91 -13.10 3.43
CA GLY A 31 -7.50 -13.39 2.05
C GLY A 31 -8.02 -12.37 1.05
N ARG A 32 -9.27 -11.92 1.19
CA ARG A 32 -9.82 -10.86 0.31
C ARG A 32 -9.07 -9.55 0.48
N PHE A 33 -8.71 -9.19 1.71
CA PHE A 33 -7.89 -8.00 1.94
C PHE A 33 -6.54 -8.13 1.23
N TYR A 34 -5.87 -9.26 1.43
CA TYR A 34 -4.59 -9.54 0.79
C TYR A 34 -4.69 -9.42 -0.72
N ASP A 35 -5.69 -10.09 -1.33
CA ASP A 35 -5.87 -10.08 -2.78
C ASP A 35 -6.14 -8.67 -3.31
N GLU A 36 -6.91 -7.88 -2.57
CA GLU A 36 -7.21 -6.51 -2.98
C GLU A 36 -5.96 -5.62 -2.93
N ILE A 37 -5.14 -5.73 -1.89
CA ILE A 37 -3.90 -4.95 -1.82
C ILE A 37 -2.92 -5.39 -2.91
N GLU A 38 -2.84 -6.70 -3.19
CA GLU A 38 -2.01 -7.19 -4.31
C GLU A 38 -2.49 -6.62 -5.65
N ARG A 39 -3.79 -6.47 -5.85
CA ARG A 39 -4.34 -5.83 -7.04
C ARG A 39 -3.93 -4.35 -7.11
N VAL A 40 -4.05 -3.64 -5.99
CA VAL A 40 -3.65 -2.22 -5.92
C VAL A 40 -2.18 -2.05 -6.30
N ILE A 41 -1.32 -2.93 -5.77
CA ILE A 41 0.12 -2.92 -6.07
C ILE A 41 0.39 -3.28 -7.53
N ALA A 42 -0.33 -4.25 -8.08
CA ALA A 42 -0.17 -4.64 -9.48
C ALA A 42 -0.53 -3.47 -10.42
N ASP A 43 -1.58 -2.73 -10.12
CA ASP A 43 -1.96 -1.55 -10.89
C ASP A 43 -0.87 -0.47 -10.83
N ILE A 44 -0.28 -0.27 -9.66
CA ILE A 44 0.84 0.67 -9.50
C ILE A 44 2.04 0.22 -10.34
N ALA A 45 2.40 -1.05 -10.26
CA ALA A 45 3.57 -1.58 -10.97
C ALA A 45 3.41 -1.49 -12.49
N ALA A 46 2.18 -1.61 -12.97
CA ALA A 46 1.88 -1.51 -14.41
C ALA A 46 1.98 -0.08 -14.93
N ALA A 47 1.65 0.91 -14.11
CA ALA A 47 1.64 2.32 -14.53
C ALA A 47 1.93 3.25 -13.34
N PRO A 48 3.17 3.24 -12.81
CA PRO A 48 3.47 3.94 -11.55
C PRO A 48 3.30 5.46 -11.63
N GLY A 49 3.43 6.05 -12.79
CA GLY A 49 3.25 7.49 -12.99
C GLY A 49 1.80 7.93 -13.18
N LEU A 50 0.87 6.99 -13.29
CA LEU A 50 -0.54 7.29 -13.54
C LEU A 50 -1.26 7.81 -12.31
N PHE A 51 -0.89 7.34 -11.12
CA PHE A 51 -1.64 7.61 -9.91
C PHE A 51 -1.30 8.97 -9.32
N ARG A 52 -2.27 9.50 -8.55
CA ARG A 52 -2.22 10.86 -8.04
C ARG A 52 -1.06 11.06 -7.08
N GLN A 53 -0.37 12.19 -7.24
CA GLN A 53 0.56 12.64 -6.22
C GLN A 53 -0.20 12.95 -4.94
N TYR A 54 0.31 12.42 -3.84
CA TYR A 54 -0.34 12.55 -2.54
C TYR A 54 0.40 13.54 -1.64
N ASP A 55 1.68 13.44 -1.59
CA ASP A 55 2.57 14.38 -0.91
C ASP A 55 3.88 14.23 -1.64
N PRO A 56 4.14 15.06 -2.66
CA PRO A 56 5.27 14.83 -3.55
C PRO A 56 6.59 14.67 -2.79
N PRO A 57 7.44 13.72 -3.20
CA PRO A 57 7.36 12.90 -4.41
C PRO A 57 6.48 11.65 -4.30
N ALA A 58 5.80 11.44 -3.18
CA ALA A 58 4.99 10.24 -2.99
C ALA A 58 3.68 10.31 -3.78
N ARG A 59 3.24 9.13 -4.22
CA ARG A 59 1.95 8.91 -4.88
C ARG A 59 1.15 7.89 -4.09
N ARG A 60 -0.14 7.80 -4.34
CA ARG A 60 -0.95 6.76 -3.72
C ARG A 60 -2.01 6.21 -4.67
N ASN A 61 -2.35 4.93 -4.46
CA ASN A 61 -3.48 4.28 -5.09
C ASN A 61 -4.39 3.74 -4.00
N LEU A 62 -5.70 3.98 -4.16
CA LEU A 62 -6.70 3.61 -3.15
C LEU A 62 -7.23 2.20 -3.39
N SER A 63 -7.47 1.48 -2.30
CA SER A 63 -8.25 0.24 -2.35
C SER A 63 -9.71 0.56 -2.65
N ARG A 64 -10.42 -0.36 -3.29
CA ARG A 64 -11.85 -0.23 -3.58
C ARG A 64 -12.72 -0.72 -2.45
N ASP A 65 -12.33 -1.86 -1.85
CA ASP A 65 -13.20 -2.58 -0.91
C ASP A 65 -12.82 -2.37 0.54
N PHE A 66 -11.66 -1.78 0.80
CA PHE A 66 -11.15 -1.57 2.15
C PHE A 66 -10.67 -0.13 2.29
N PRO A 67 -10.77 0.46 3.51
CA PRO A 67 -10.38 1.85 3.73
C PRO A 67 -8.85 1.99 3.87
N PHE A 68 -8.14 1.66 2.79
CA PHE A 68 -6.68 1.67 2.74
C PHE A 68 -6.18 2.32 1.46
N ALA A 69 -4.96 2.84 1.53
CA ALA A 69 -4.20 3.31 0.37
C ALA A 69 -2.81 2.70 0.41
N VAL A 70 -2.25 2.45 -0.76
CA VAL A 70 -0.83 2.11 -0.89
C VAL A 70 -0.09 3.38 -1.29
N VAL A 71 0.81 3.84 -0.44
CA VAL A 71 1.65 5.02 -0.66
C VAL A 71 3.02 4.55 -1.14
N TYR A 72 3.52 5.15 -2.22
CA TYR A 72 4.74 4.65 -2.85
C TYR A 72 5.56 5.78 -3.48
N LEU A 73 6.82 5.46 -3.78
CA LEU A 73 7.71 6.27 -4.62
C LEU A 73 7.91 5.54 -5.94
N ASP A 74 7.80 6.29 -7.04
CA ASP A 74 8.12 5.79 -8.37
C ASP A 74 9.61 6.03 -8.62
N GLU A 75 10.44 5.05 -8.25
CA GLU A 75 11.89 5.12 -8.44
C GLU A 75 12.27 4.62 -9.83
N PRO A 76 13.45 4.98 -10.35
CA PRO A 76 13.81 4.62 -11.72
C PRO A 76 13.76 3.12 -12.03
N ASP A 77 14.13 2.29 -11.07
CA ASP A 77 14.26 0.84 -11.25
C ASP A 77 13.21 0.01 -10.49
N ARG A 78 12.41 0.65 -9.64
CA ARG A 78 11.42 -0.06 -8.82
C ARG A 78 10.34 0.88 -8.31
N VAL A 79 9.23 0.28 -7.87
CA VAL A 79 8.24 0.93 -7.03
C VAL A 79 8.63 0.65 -5.58
N TRP A 80 8.85 1.70 -4.80
CA TRP A 80 9.19 1.57 -3.38
C TRP A 80 7.96 1.87 -2.54
N ILE A 81 7.38 0.82 -1.93
CA ILE A 81 6.15 0.97 -1.16
C ILE A 81 6.49 1.47 0.23
N LEU A 82 6.00 2.69 0.54
CA LEU A 82 6.24 3.38 1.80
C LEU A 82 5.26 3.00 2.88
N ALA A 83 4.01 2.73 2.51
CA ALA A 83 2.97 2.45 3.48
C ALA A 83 1.80 1.69 2.87
N VAL A 84 1.24 0.78 3.67
CA VAL A 84 -0.11 0.23 3.47
C VAL A 84 -0.96 0.94 4.50
N MET A 85 -1.53 2.08 4.13
CA MET A 85 -2.05 3.10 5.04
C MET A 85 -3.55 2.98 5.26
N PRO A 86 -4.01 2.75 6.50
CA PRO A 86 -5.42 2.95 6.82
C PRO A 86 -5.79 4.42 6.62
N LEU A 87 -6.91 4.68 5.94
CA LEU A 87 -7.29 6.07 5.62
C LEU A 87 -7.56 6.94 6.84
N ARG A 88 -7.86 6.32 7.98
CA ARG A 88 -8.11 7.04 9.25
C ARG A 88 -6.84 7.48 9.96
N ARG A 89 -5.65 6.96 9.56
CA ARG A 89 -4.38 7.36 10.17
C ARG A 89 -4.01 8.78 9.77
N HIS A 90 -3.21 9.42 10.61
CA HIS A 90 -2.66 10.74 10.30
C HIS A 90 -1.91 10.69 8.98
N PRO A 91 -2.19 11.58 8.02
CA PRO A 91 -1.64 11.45 6.67
C PRO A 91 -0.12 11.58 6.57
N ASP A 92 0.53 12.04 7.63
CA ASP A 92 1.98 12.27 7.63
C ASP A 92 2.78 11.17 8.34
N TYR A 93 2.14 10.15 8.89
CA TYR A 93 2.81 9.20 9.76
C TYR A 93 3.90 8.38 9.06
N TRP A 94 3.85 8.27 7.75
CA TRP A 94 4.81 7.51 6.94
C TRP A 94 5.97 8.37 6.41
N LYS A 95 5.95 9.69 6.61
CA LYS A 95 6.92 10.60 5.97
C LYS A 95 8.37 10.32 6.32
N HIS A 96 8.64 9.83 7.52
CA HIS A 96 9.99 9.47 7.92
C HIS A 96 10.57 8.32 7.09
N ARG A 97 9.75 7.61 6.32
CA ARG A 97 10.16 6.46 5.51
C ARG A 97 10.70 6.86 4.14
N VAL A 98 10.56 8.12 3.77
CA VAL A 98 10.97 8.61 2.45
C VAL A 98 12.48 8.67 2.31
N ALA A 99 13.20 8.97 3.37
CA ALA A 99 14.65 9.14 3.35
C ALA A 99 15.40 7.83 3.11
#